data_ddf0400c067b28774650619437e1080e
#
_entry.id   ddf0400c067b28774650619437e1080e
#
_cell.length_a   1.000
_cell.length_b   1.000
_cell.length_c   1.000
_cell.angle_alpha   90.00
_cell.angle_beta   90.00
_cell.angle_gamma   90.00
#
_symmetry.space_group_name_H-M   'P 1'
#
loop_
_entity.id
_entity.type
_entity.pdbx_description
1 polymer ?
#
loop_
_entity_poly.entity_id
_entity_poly.type
_entity_poly.pdbx_seq_one_letter_code
_entity_poly.pdbx_strand_id
1 'polypeptide(L)'
;LHDALPILLYLTFQYFLSTILSQWGGTFGVDFAAETGGTSGLTMIASIKTLDMGMIGALMISCIVVYLHNKFFDTELPEWLGTFSGSSFVVIVGFFALLPVAFLSAWLWPIVQDGMRAFQGFVAGAGSIGVWIFIFMERILIPFGLHHLMYFPFFYDSVIINGGVYSAWATALPDLAASSDSLKSLAPWAWPTLTGLSKVFGCPGIALAFYATAKDKKKKQIAGLLIPITLTAIVCGITEPIEFTFLFIAPVLFVVHAVLAATLATVANALGVVGVLSGGLIEMSALNFIPLMASHWQTYLTLLVVGLVFTGIYFIVFRFLILKFDFKTPGREDDEEEIKFHTKADFKEKQAGGKVEKQSLAAAILEGLGGKDNIVDVTNCATRLRVNVKDEKLVQSDSYFKSIGTHGLKATKTNIQVIVGLKVPSVREDFEALL
;
A
#
# COMPACT_ATOMS: atom_id res chain seq x y z
N LEU A 1 15.14 13.79 12.00
CA LEU A 1 15.79 12.49 12.24
C LEU A 1 14.78 11.36 12.42
N HIS A 2 13.62 11.64 13.04
CA HIS A 2 12.60 10.62 13.33
C HIS A 2 12.04 9.98 12.06
N ASP A 3 11.72 10.76 11.04
CA ASP A 3 11.16 10.28 9.76
C ASP A 3 12.22 9.65 8.84
N ALA A 4 13.49 9.99 9.04
CA ALA A 4 14.61 9.45 8.28
C ALA A 4 15.15 8.12 8.85
N LEU A 5 14.73 7.72 10.06
CA LEU A 5 15.28 6.56 10.76
C LEU A 5 15.06 5.24 10.02
N PRO A 6 13.87 4.95 9.45
CA PRO A 6 13.67 3.76 8.64
C PRO A 6 14.55 3.73 7.40
N ILE A 7 14.74 4.88 6.73
CA ILE A 7 15.56 4.98 5.51
C ILE A 7 17.04 4.72 5.86
N LEU A 8 17.53 5.34 6.93
CA LEU A 8 18.92 5.17 7.38
C LEU A 8 19.22 3.70 7.72
N LEU A 9 18.37 3.06 8.49
CA LEU A 9 18.55 1.67 8.87
C LEU A 9 18.31 0.70 7.70
N TYR A 10 17.42 1.03 6.77
CA TYR A 10 17.27 0.28 5.53
C TYR A 10 18.54 0.32 4.68
N LEU A 11 19.15 1.49 4.49
CA LEU A 11 20.42 1.60 3.77
C LEU A 11 21.56 0.89 4.51
N THR A 12 21.61 0.96 5.84
CA THR A 12 22.56 0.20 6.65
C THR A 12 22.43 -1.30 6.41
N PHE A 13 21.20 -1.82 6.38
CA PHE A 13 20.93 -3.21 6.06
C PHE A 13 21.41 -3.58 4.64
N GLN A 14 21.19 -2.72 3.63
CA GLN A 14 21.66 -2.95 2.27
C GLN A 14 23.20 -2.99 2.20
N TYR A 15 23.88 -2.13 2.94
CA TYR A 15 25.34 -2.18 3.03
C TYR A 15 25.85 -3.47 3.69
N PHE A 16 25.17 -3.95 4.74
CA PHE A 16 25.51 -5.24 5.35
C PHE A 16 25.33 -6.39 4.35
N LEU A 17 24.20 -6.45 3.66
CA LEU A 17 23.96 -7.45 2.63
C LEU A 17 25.04 -7.39 1.51
N SER A 18 25.31 -6.20 1.00
CA SER A 18 26.35 -5.98 -0.02
C SER A 18 27.69 -6.52 0.44
N THR A 19 28.11 -6.17 1.66
CA THR A 19 29.39 -6.61 2.22
C THR A 19 29.41 -8.13 2.47
N ILE A 20 28.36 -8.69 3.03
CA ILE A 20 28.23 -10.13 3.26
C ILE A 20 28.33 -10.90 1.94
N LEU A 21 27.58 -10.47 0.93
CA LEU A 21 27.56 -11.12 -0.39
C LEU A 21 28.87 -10.95 -1.16
N SER A 22 29.55 -9.82 -1.03
CA SER A 22 30.85 -9.61 -1.66
C SER A 22 31.92 -10.55 -1.12
N GLN A 23 31.83 -10.97 0.16
CA GLN A 23 32.80 -11.86 0.82
C GLN A 23 32.37 -13.33 0.77
N TRP A 24 31.11 -13.61 0.97
CA TRP A 24 30.57 -14.96 1.15
C TRP A 24 29.41 -15.32 0.20
N GLY A 25 29.20 -14.53 -0.86
CA GLY A 25 28.09 -14.75 -1.82
C GLY A 25 28.05 -16.18 -2.36
N GLY A 26 29.21 -16.73 -2.74
CA GLY A 26 29.31 -18.11 -3.22
C GLY A 26 28.84 -19.17 -2.21
N THR A 27 29.03 -18.93 -0.90
CA THR A 27 28.52 -19.81 0.17
C THR A 27 26.99 -19.83 0.24
N PHE A 28 26.36 -18.72 -0.14
CA PHE A 28 24.90 -18.56 -0.15
C PHE A 28 24.28 -18.83 -1.53
N GLY A 29 25.06 -19.29 -2.51
CA GLY A 29 24.61 -19.56 -3.86
C GLY A 29 24.40 -18.30 -4.72
N VAL A 30 24.99 -17.16 -4.32
CA VAL A 30 24.87 -15.88 -5.02
C VAL A 30 26.20 -15.54 -5.71
N ASP A 31 26.18 -15.41 -7.03
CA ASP A 31 27.31 -14.85 -7.78
C ASP A 31 27.27 -13.32 -7.72
N PHE A 32 27.99 -12.76 -6.76
CA PHE A 32 28.01 -11.30 -6.57
C PHE A 32 28.77 -10.56 -7.70
N ALA A 33 29.52 -11.26 -8.55
CA ALA A 33 30.18 -10.67 -9.73
C ALA A 33 29.18 -10.47 -10.89
N ALA A 34 28.10 -11.24 -10.94
CA ALA A 34 27.08 -11.14 -12.00
C ALA A 34 26.51 -9.72 -12.11
N GLU A 35 26.07 -9.33 -13.29
CA GLU A 35 25.38 -8.06 -13.51
C GLU A 35 24.04 -8.01 -12.71
N THR A 36 23.66 -6.81 -12.29
CA THR A 36 22.38 -6.61 -11.58
C THR A 36 21.19 -6.74 -12.53
N GLY A 37 20.10 -7.31 -12.02
CA GLY A 37 18.88 -7.58 -12.80
C GLY A 37 18.83 -8.97 -13.41
N GLY A 38 17.80 -9.25 -14.19
CA GLY A 38 17.58 -10.55 -14.82
C GLY A 38 17.49 -11.69 -13.82
N THR A 39 18.25 -12.75 -14.05
CA THR A 39 18.25 -13.97 -13.22
C THR A 39 19.27 -13.95 -12.08
N SER A 40 20.07 -12.89 -11.94
CA SER A 40 21.14 -12.81 -10.93
C SER A 40 20.60 -12.74 -9.48
N GLY A 41 19.36 -12.26 -9.30
CA GLY A 41 18.80 -11.99 -7.99
C GLY A 41 19.39 -10.75 -7.30
N LEU A 42 20.22 -9.97 -8.03
CA LEU A 42 20.89 -8.77 -7.54
C LEU A 42 20.25 -7.51 -8.11
N THR A 43 20.25 -6.44 -7.33
CA THR A 43 19.76 -5.12 -7.74
C THR A 43 20.66 -4.00 -7.25
N MET A 44 20.41 -2.78 -7.74
CA MET A 44 21.06 -1.55 -7.27
C MET A 44 20.08 -0.73 -6.45
N ILE A 45 20.36 -0.50 -5.17
CA ILE A 45 19.58 0.35 -4.28
C ILE A 45 20.47 1.49 -3.80
N ALA A 46 20.15 2.73 -4.16
CA ALA A 46 20.97 3.91 -3.82
C ALA A 46 22.47 3.70 -4.13
N SER A 47 22.80 3.17 -5.31
CA SER A 47 24.16 2.81 -5.75
C SER A 47 24.84 1.69 -4.95
N ILE A 48 24.12 0.96 -4.10
CA ILE A 48 24.59 -0.22 -3.39
C ILE A 48 24.15 -1.46 -4.16
N LYS A 49 25.11 -2.26 -4.63
CA LYS A 49 24.82 -3.58 -5.21
C LYS A 49 24.43 -4.55 -4.11
N THR A 50 23.24 -5.09 -4.16
CA THR A 50 22.66 -5.89 -3.07
C THR A 50 21.70 -6.95 -3.61
N LEU A 51 21.17 -7.78 -2.72
CA LEU A 51 20.16 -8.77 -3.04
C LEU A 51 18.82 -8.08 -3.33
N ASP A 52 18.15 -8.47 -4.39
CA ASP A 52 16.83 -7.94 -4.72
C ASP A 52 15.77 -8.55 -3.80
N MET A 53 15.43 -7.82 -2.77
CA MET A 53 14.36 -8.16 -1.84
C MET A 53 13.08 -7.33 -2.11
N GLY A 54 13.15 -6.39 -3.04
CA GLY A 54 12.04 -5.54 -3.42
C GLY A 54 11.32 -4.90 -2.23
N MET A 55 10.01 -4.81 -2.31
CA MET A 55 9.16 -4.22 -1.27
C MET A 55 9.13 -5.04 0.02
N ILE A 56 9.33 -6.38 -0.05
CA ILE A 56 9.36 -7.23 1.15
C ILE A 56 10.52 -6.85 2.04
N GLY A 57 11.71 -6.65 1.47
CA GLY A 57 12.88 -6.21 2.23
C GLY A 57 12.63 -4.87 2.92
N ALA A 58 12.06 -3.91 2.21
CA ALA A 58 11.73 -2.60 2.78
C ALA A 58 10.70 -2.71 3.92
N LEU A 59 9.64 -3.51 3.72
CA LEU A 59 8.61 -3.72 4.74
C LEU A 59 9.17 -4.44 5.98
N MET A 60 9.94 -5.50 5.78
CA MET A 60 10.58 -6.26 6.86
C MET A 60 11.46 -5.35 7.74
N ILE A 61 12.33 -4.56 7.11
CA ILE A 61 13.21 -3.65 7.85
C ILE A 61 12.39 -2.55 8.53
N SER A 62 11.38 -1.99 7.86
CA SER A 62 10.51 -0.98 8.48
C SER A 62 9.79 -1.51 9.72
N CYS A 63 9.27 -2.75 9.69
CA CYS A 63 8.67 -3.38 10.87
C CYS A 63 9.67 -3.56 12.02
N ILE A 64 10.90 -3.99 11.72
CA ILE A 64 11.97 -4.12 12.72
C ILE A 64 12.30 -2.75 13.32
N VAL A 65 12.45 -1.72 12.48
CA VAL A 65 12.77 -0.36 12.93
C VAL A 65 11.67 0.22 13.82
N VAL A 66 10.41 0.04 13.45
CA VAL A 66 9.26 0.46 14.26
C VAL A 66 9.25 -0.26 15.62
N TYR A 67 9.49 -1.58 15.61
CA TYR A 67 9.59 -2.33 16.86
C TYR A 67 10.74 -1.83 17.77
N LEU A 68 11.93 -1.64 17.20
CA LEU A 68 13.08 -1.13 17.95
C LEU A 68 12.84 0.29 18.46
N HIS A 69 12.22 1.14 17.61
CA HIS A 69 11.85 2.50 18.01
C HIS A 69 10.90 2.50 19.22
N ASN A 70 9.80 1.75 19.13
CA ASN A 70 8.80 1.71 20.19
C ASN A 70 9.38 1.15 21.51
N LYS A 71 10.38 0.27 21.42
CA LYS A 71 10.99 -0.37 22.58
C LYS A 71 12.11 0.46 23.21
N PHE A 72 12.94 1.14 22.42
CA PHE A 72 14.19 1.71 22.89
C PHE A 72 14.25 3.24 22.87
N PHE A 73 13.29 3.93 22.24
CA PHE A 73 13.32 5.38 22.09
C PHE A 73 13.32 6.14 23.43
N ASP A 74 12.51 5.69 24.38
CA ASP A 74 12.38 6.32 25.70
C ASP A 74 13.35 5.72 26.75
N THR A 75 14.36 4.94 26.33
CA THR A 75 15.32 4.34 27.24
C THR A 75 16.17 5.44 27.88
N GLU A 76 16.17 5.49 29.21
CA GLU A 76 17.01 6.41 29.99
C GLU A 76 18.44 5.87 30.01
N LEU A 77 19.36 6.61 29.40
CA LEU A 77 20.78 6.30 29.40
C LEU A 77 21.48 7.04 30.59
N PRO A 78 22.61 6.52 31.10
CA PRO A 78 23.44 7.26 32.06
C PRO A 78 23.77 8.67 31.54
N GLU A 79 23.96 9.65 32.45
CA GLU A 79 24.17 11.07 32.09
C GLU A 79 25.27 11.28 31.05
N TRP A 80 26.38 10.52 31.13
CA TRP A 80 27.51 10.61 30.20
C TRP A 80 27.20 10.09 28.79
N LEU A 81 26.12 9.27 28.62
CA LEU A 81 25.60 8.79 27.34
C LEU A 81 24.33 9.53 26.92
N GLY A 82 23.89 10.54 27.67
CA GLY A 82 22.61 11.23 27.42
C GLY A 82 22.47 11.80 26.00
N THR A 83 23.58 12.21 25.36
CA THR A 83 23.62 12.69 23.97
C THR A 83 23.17 11.62 22.96
N PHE A 84 23.29 10.35 23.29
CA PHE A 84 22.90 9.24 22.45
C PHE A 84 21.46 8.75 22.71
N SER A 85 20.69 9.40 23.57
CA SER A 85 19.31 9.03 23.87
C SER A 85 18.36 9.27 22.69
N GLY A 86 17.19 8.63 22.73
CA GLY A 86 16.15 8.79 21.70
C GLY A 86 16.51 8.14 20.36
N SER A 87 16.33 8.84 19.25
CA SER A 87 16.58 8.32 17.89
C SER A 87 18.01 7.81 17.69
N SER A 88 19.01 8.46 18.31
CA SER A 88 20.41 8.03 18.20
C SER A 88 20.63 6.64 18.82
N PHE A 89 20.01 6.38 19.96
CA PHE A 89 20.08 5.07 20.61
C PHE A 89 19.40 3.99 19.77
N VAL A 90 18.25 4.31 19.17
CA VAL A 90 17.57 3.39 18.26
C VAL A 90 18.43 3.06 17.03
N VAL A 91 19.17 4.03 16.48
CA VAL A 91 20.11 3.77 15.37
C VAL A 91 21.22 2.81 15.81
N ILE A 92 21.82 3.02 16.97
CA ILE A 92 22.89 2.15 17.49
C ILE A 92 22.38 0.72 17.69
N VAL A 93 21.24 0.57 18.36
CA VAL A 93 20.62 -0.76 18.57
C VAL A 93 20.24 -1.39 17.24
N GLY A 94 19.67 -0.59 16.32
CA GLY A 94 19.28 -1.02 14.97
C GLY A 94 20.46 -1.51 14.15
N PHE A 95 21.59 -0.82 14.20
CA PHE A 95 22.83 -1.25 13.54
C PHE A 95 23.23 -2.67 13.95
N PHE A 96 23.30 -2.95 15.25
CA PHE A 96 23.66 -4.29 15.73
C PHE A 96 22.56 -5.33 15.47
N ALA A 97 21.29 -4.96 15.59
CA ALA A 97 20.17 -5.86 15.35
C ALA A 97 20.03 -6.27 13.87
N LEU A 98 20.36 -5.37 12.93
CA LEU A 98 20.25 -5.64 11.50
C LEU A 98 21.39 -6.49 10.95
N LEU A 99 22.52 -6.60 11.63
CA LEU A 99 23.62 -7.44 11.17
C LEU A 99 23.23 -8.94 11.10
N PRO A 100 22.71 -9.58 12.16
CA PRO A 100 22.23 -10.97 12.06
C PRO A 100 21.04 -11.10 11.08
N VAL A 101 20.19 -10.09 10.97
CA VAL A 101 19.08 -10.08 9.97
C VAL A 101 19.65 -10.09 8.56
N ALA A 102 20.73 -9.36 8.28
CA ALA A 102 21.38 -9.38 6.97
C ALA A 102 22.01 -10.75 6.64
N PHE A 103 22.66 -11.40 7.60
CA PHE A 103 23.16 -12.77 7.42
C PHE A 103 22.03 -13.77 7.15
N LEU A 104 20.96 -13.70 7.91
CA LEU A 104 19.78 -14.53 7.71
C LEU A 104 19.15 -14.29 6.34
N SER A 105 19.06 -13.04 5.90
CA SER A 105 18.54 -12.67 4.59
C SER A 105 19.45 -13.16 3.46
N ALA A 106 20.78 -13.02 3.61
CA ALA A 106 21.74 -13.52 2.64
C ALA A 106 21.63 -15.04 2.43
N TRP A 107 21.27 -15.77 3.48
CA TRP A 107 21.09 -17.22 3.42
C TRP A 107 19.70 -17.64 2.91
N LEU A 108 18.64 -17.03 3.43
CA LEU A 108 17.26 -17.48 3.17
C LEU A 108 16.71 -16.92 1.86
N TRP A 109 17.03 -15.66 1.53
CA TRP A 109 16.40 -14.98 0.40
C TRP A 109 16.73 -15.57 -0.97
N PRO A 110 17.95 -16.07 -1.27
CA PRO A 110 18.22 -16.77 -2.52
C PRO A 110 17.33 -17.99 -2.71
N ILE A 111 17.02 -18.73 -1.64
CA ILE A 111 16.11 -19.89 -1.68
C ILE A 111 14.68 -19.42 -2.05
N VAL A 112 14.23 -18.31 -1.48
CA VAL A 112 12.93 -17.70 -1.84
C VAL A 112 12.93 -17.28 -3.30
N GLN A 113 13.99 -16.61 -3.78
CA GLN A 113 14.12 -16.21 -5.18
C GLN A 113 14.11 -17.42 -6.13
N ASP A 114 14.78 -18.52 -5.79
CA ASP A 114 14.75 -19.75 -6.58
C ASP A 114 13.36 -20.35 -6.65
N GLY A 115 12.66 -20.41 -5.52
CA GLY A 115 11.26 -20.84 -5.47
C GLY A 115 10.35 -19.96 -6.32
N MET A 116 10.54 -18.64 -6.27
CA MET A 116 9.80 -17.71 -7.12
C MET A 116 10.10 -17.90 -8.60
N ARG A 117 11.37 -18.08 -9.00
CA ARG A 117 11.76 -18.36 -10.39
C ARG A 117 11.16 -19.68 -10.89
N ALA A 118 11.21 -20.73 -10.08
CA ALA A 118 10.61 -22.01 -10.43
C ALA A 118 9.09 -21.90 -10.63
N PHE A 119 8.41 -21.16 -9.74
CA PHE A 119 6.98 -20.90 -9.85
C PHE A 119 6.64 -20.05 -11.09
N GLN A 120 7.41 -19.00 -11.38
CA GLN A 120 7.26 -18.15 -12.56
C GLN A 120 7.44 -18.97 -13.85
N GLY A 121 8.47 -19.82 -13.91
CA GLY A 121 8.70 -20.74 -15.03
C GLY A 121 7.55 -21.73 -15.23
N PHE A 122 7.03 -22.30 -14.15
CA PHE A 122 5.85 -23.17 -14.19
C PHE A 122 4.62 -22.43 -14.76
N VAL A 123 4.32 -21.25 -14.22
CA VAL A 123 3.17 -20.43 -14.65
C VAL A 123 3.30 -20.02 -16.11
N ALA A 124 4.51 -19.61 -16.54
CA ALA A 124 4.77 -19.23 -17.94
C ALA A 124 4.57 -20.42 -18.91
N GLY A 125 4.93 -21.63 -18.50
CA GLY A 125 4.82 -22.84 -19.32
C GLY A 125 3.44 -23.52 -19.28
N ALA A 126 2.57 -23.19 -18.31
CA ALA A 126 1.31 -23.90 -18.07
C ALA A 126 0.13 -23.46 -18.95
N GLY A 127 0.35 -22.58 -19.93
CA GLY A 127 -0.70 -22.12 -20.85
C GLY A 127 -1.88 -21.47 -20.12
N SER A 128 -3.11 -21.84 -20.47
CA SER A 128 -4.32 -21.27 -19.86
C SER A 128 -4.44 -21.51 -18.35
N ILE A 129 -3.90 -22.62 -17.85
CA ILE A 129 -3.86 -22.91 -16.42
C ILE A 129 -2.89 -21.94 -15.73
N GLY A 130 -1.76 -21.64 -16.35
CA GLY A 130 -0.82 -20.63 -15.86
C GLY A 130 -1.44 -19.23 -15.75
N VAL A 131 -2.18 -18.80 -16.78
CA VAL A 131 -2.94 -17.54 -16.73
C VAL A 131 -3.90 -17.52 -15.54
N TRP A 132 -4.65 -18.61 -15.34
CA TRP A 132 -5.62 -18.72 -14.26
C TRP A 132 -4.94 -18.64 -12.88
N ILE A 133 -3.89 -19.43 -12.67
CA ILE A 133 -3.14 -19.46 -11.40
C ILE A 133 -2.52 -18.09 -11.10
N PHE A 134 -1.91 -17.47 -12.10
CA PHE A 134 -1.28 -16.16 -11.95
C PHE A 134 -2.28 -15.09 -11.49
N ILE A 135 -3.40 -14.95 -12.20
CA ILE A 135 -4.42 -13.95 -11.88
C ILE A 135 -5.09 -14.26 -10.53
N PHE A 136 -5.33 -15.53 -10.22
CA PHE A 136 -5.87 -15.93 -8.92
C PHE A 136 -4.93 -15.56 -7.78
N MET A 137 -3.64 -15.91 -7.90
CA MET A 137 -2.63 -15.61 -6.88
C MET A 137 -2.41 -14.09 -6.72
N GLU A 138 -2.38 -13.37 -7.82
CA GLU A 138 -2.29 -11.91 -7.80
C GLU A 138 -3.44 -11.30 -6.97
N ARG A 139 -4.68 -11.75 -7.18
CA ARG A 139 -5.84 -11.28 -6.41
C ARG A 139 -5.80 -11.69 -4.94
N ILE A 140 -5.52 -12.96 -4.65
CA ILE A 140 -5.48 -13.48 -3.28
C ILE A 140 -4.39 -12.80 -2.43
N LEU A 141 -3.34 -12.30 -3.05
CA LEU A 141 -2.25 -11.65 -2.36
C LEU A 141 -2.48 -10.14 -2.09
N ILE A 142 -3.53 -9.52 -2.67
CA ILE A 142 -3.86 -8.09 -2.45
C ILE A 142 -4.04 -7.75 -0.97
N PRO A 143 -4.83 -8.51 -0.16
CA PRO A 143 -5.03 -8.19 1.25
C PRO A 143 -3.75 -8.18 2.09
N PHE A 144 -2.74 -8.92 1.65
CA PHE A 144 -1.44 -9.02 2.32
C PHE A 144 -0.43 -8.00 1.79
N GLY A 145 -0.80 -7.21 0.77
CA GLY A 145 0.13 -6.30 0.07
C GLY A 145 1.22 -7.01 -0.74
N LEU A 146 1.11 -8.34 -0.92
CA LEU A 146 2.14 -9.18 -1.54
C LEU A 146 1.92 -9.42 -3.05
N HIS A 147 0.83 -8.93 -3.62
CA HIS A 147 0.50 -9.11 -5.04
C HIS A 147 1.56 -8.54 -5.99
N HIS A 148 2.30 -7.52 -5.55
CA HIS A 148 3.44 -6.97 -6.31
C HIS A 148 4.51 -8.03 -6.61
N LEU A 149 4.72 -8.99 -5.71
CA LEU A 149 5.66 -10.09 -5.93
C LEU A 149 5.27 -10.99 -7.10
N MET A 150 3.96 -11.10 -7.33
CA MET A 150 3.45 -11.89 -8.45
C MET A 150 3.67 -11.20 -9.78
N TYR A 151 3.18 -9.95 -9.91
CA TYR A 151 3.14 -9.31 -11.22
C TYR A 151 4.40 -8.54 -11.59
N PHE A 152 5.14 -7.96 -10.63
CA PHE A 152 6.26 -7.09 -10.89
C PHE A 152 7.35 -7.74 -11.77
N PRO A 153 7.78 -9.00 -11.49
CA PRO A 153 8.75 -9.68 -12.33
C PRO A 153 8.28 -9.91 -13.78
N PHE A 154 7.00 -10.18 -13.97
CA PHE A 154 6.44 -10.34 -15.31
C PHE A 154 6.31 -9.03 -16.07
N PHE A 155 5.97 -7.96 -15.36
CA PHE A 155 5.71 -6.65 -15.96
C PHE A 155 6.99 -5.93 -16.34
N TYR A 156 8.03 -6.03 -15.51
CA TYR A 156 9.23 -5.19 -15.59
C TYR A 156 10.55 -5.95 -15.71
N ASP A 157 10.57 -7.26 -15.38
CA ASP A 157 11.76 -8.10 -15.49
C ASP A 157 11.65 -9.11 -16.63
N SER A 158 12.80 -9.74 -17.00
CA SER A 158 12.90 -10.65 -18.15
C SER A 158 12.42 -12.08 -17.86
N VAL A 159 11.23 -12.25 -17.25
CA VAL A 159 10.67 -13.58 -16.94
C VAL A 159 10.12 -14.28 -18.19
N ILE A 160 9.30 -13.59 -18.98
CA ILE A 160 8.68 -14.14 -20.19
C ILE A 160 9.30 -13.53 -21.44
N ILE A 161 9.63 -12.25 -21.38
CA ILE A 161 10.21 -11.47 -22.48
C ILE A 161 11.21 -10.46 -21.92
N ASN A 162 12.28 -10.23 -22.67
CA ASN A 162 13.33 -9.29 -22.28
C ASN A 162 12.76 -7.89 -21.96
N GLY A 163 13.14 -7.37 -20.80
CA GLY A 163 12.72 -6.05 -20.31
C GLY A 163 11.29 -5.99 -19.78
N GLY A 164 10.64 -7.16 -19.63
CA GLY A 164 9.27 -7.25 -19.14
C GLY A 164 8.20 -6.86 -20.16
N VAL A 165 6.95 -7.17 -19.82
CA VAL A 165 5.82 -7.02 -20.74
C VAL A 165 5.60 -5.55 -21.14
N TYR A 166 5.76 -4.59 -20.22
CA TYR A 166 5.51 -3.18 -20.54
C TYR A 166 6.51 -2.61 -21.54
N SER A 167 7.81 -2.89 -21.36
CA SER A 167 8.86 -2.42 -22.27
C SER A 167 8.72 -3.10 -23.64
N ALA A 168 8.50 -4.42 -23.65
CA ALA A 168 8.32 -5.17 -24.87
C ALA A 168 7.07 -4.72 -25.66
N TRP A 169 5.95 -4.44 -24.96
CA TRP A 169 4.74 -3.93 -25.58
C TRP A 169 4.97 -2.56 -26.23
N ALA A 170 5.56 -1.62 -25.48
CA ALA A 170 5.86 -0.29 -25.99
C ALA A 170 6.78 -0.32 -27.22
N THR A 171 7.75 -1.22 -27.23
CA THR A 171 8.67 -1.41 -28.36
C THR A 171 7.96 -2.03 -29.56
N ALA A 172 7.09 -3.02 -29.34
CA ALA A 172 6.36 -3.72 -30.42
C ALA A 172 5.17 -2.91 -30.97
N LEU A 173 4.73 -1.86 -30.28
CA LEU A 173 3.48 -1.16 -30.60
C LEU A 173 3.37 -0.67 -32.05
N PRO A 174 4.42 -0.10 -32.69
CA PRO A 174 4.36 0.30 -34.10
C PRO A 174 4.11 -0.89 -35.05
N ASP A 175 4.78 -2.03 -34.79
CA ASP A 175 4.67 -3.23 -35.61
C ASP A 175 3.29 -3.90 -35.41
N LEU A 176 2.80 -3.93 -34.18
CA LEU A 176 1.46 -4.40 -33.85
C LEU A 176 0.39 -3.56 -34.57
N ALA A 177 0.55 -2.24 -34.58
CA ALA A 177 -0.40 -1.34 -35.26
C ALA A 177 -0.41 -1.51 -36.78
N ALA A 178 0.72 -1.88 -37.37
CA ALA A 178 0.88 -2.10 -38.81
C ALA A 178 0.40 -3.48 -39.28
N SER A 179 0.26 -4.46 -38.36
CA SER A 179 -0.16 -5.83 -38.69
C SER A 179 -1.68 -6.01 -38.57
N SER A 180 -2.21 -6.91 -39.39
CA SER A 180 -3.60 -7.39 -39.29
C SER A 180 -3.74 -8.79 -38.68
N ASP A 181 -2.62 -9.41 -38.32
CA ASP A 181 -2.62 -10.71 -37.66
C ASP A 181 -3.19 -10.61 -36.23
N SER A 182 -3.58 -11.74 -35.66
CA SER A 182 -4.16 -11.72 -34.31
C SER A 182 -3.14 -11.23 -33.27
N LEU A 183 -3.54 -10.32 -32.38
CA LEU A 183 -2.66 -9.83 -31.30
C LEU A 183 -2.09 -10.97 -30.47
N LYS A 184 -2.83 -12.06 -30.27
CA LYS A 184 -2.36 -13.23 -29.54
C LYS A 184 -1.24 -13.98 -30.28
N SER A 185 -1.22 -13.98 -31.61
CA SER A 185 -0.12 -14.57 -32.38
C SER A 185 1.11 -13.66 -32.40
N LEU A 186 0.91 -12.35 -32.42
CA LEU A 186 1.98 -11.35 -32.43
C LEU A 186 2.64 -11.16 -31.06
N ALA A 187 1.83 -11.15 -29.99
CA ALA A 187 2.29 -10.90 -28.64
C ALA A 187 1.72 -11.93 -27.63
N PRO A 188 2.01 -13.22 -27.78
CA PRO A 188 1.48 -14.27 -26.89
C PRO A 188 1.95 -14.11 -25.45
N TRP A 189 3.03 -13.36 -25.21
CA TRP A 189 3.63 -13.07 -23.93
C TRP A 189 2.91 -11.98 -23.12
N ALA A 190 1.93 -11.27 -23.70
CA ALA A 190 1.28 -10.13 -23.04
C ALA A 190 0.12 -10.52 -22.08
N TRP A 191 -0.13 -11.80 -21.85
CA TRP A 191 -1.21 -12.29 -20.98
C TRP A 191 -1.07 -11.91 -19.48
N PRO A 192 0.11 -11.69 -18.87
CA PRO A 192 0.18 -11.38 -17.43
C PRO A 192 -0.53 -10.07 -17.07
N THR A 193 -0.64 -9.16 -18.01
CA THR A 193 -1.28 -7.85 -17.80
C THR A 193 -2.83 -7.89 -17.89
N LEU A 194 -3.45 -9.06 -18.05
CA LEU A 194 -4.91 -9.21 -18.03
C LEU A 194 -5.55 -9.03 -16.64
N THR A 195 -4.76 -8.72 -15.62
CA THR A 195 -5.22 -8.44 -14.25
C THR A 195 -6.25 -7.31 -14.17
N GLY A 196 -6.22 -6.33 -15.06
CA GLY A 196 -7.15 -5.20 -15.08
C GLY A 196 -8.58 -5.54 -15.53
N LEU A 197 -8.81 -6.70 -16.16
CA LEU A 197 -10.13 -7.04 -16.67
C LEU A 197 -11.18 -7.11 -15.55
N SER A 198 -10.86 -7.66 -14.39
CA SER A 198 -11.77 -7.69 -13.24
C SER A 198 -12.01 -6.31 -12.64
N LYS A 199 -11.08 -5.37 -12.81
CA LYS A 199 -11.21 -3.98 -12.36
C LYS A 199 -12.30 -3.25 -13.16
N VAL A 200 -12.25 -3.42 -14.49
CA VAL A 200 -13.17 -2.74 -15.41
C VAL A 200 -14.53 -3.43 -15.48
N PHE A 201 -14.58 -4.76 -15.44
CA PHE A 201 -15.81 -5.52 -15.65
C PHE A 201 -16.34 -6.21 -14.40
N GLY A 202 -15.47 -6.67 -13.49
CA GLY A 202 -15.86 -7.35 -12.24
C GLY A 202 -16.42 -6.37 -11.21
N CYS A 203 -15.69 -5.27 -10.93
CA CYS A 203 -16.10 -4.30 -9.93
C CYS A 203 -17.49 -3.70 -10.16
N PRO A 204 -17.91 -3.33 -11.39
CA PRO A 204 -19.28 -2.93 -11.66
C PRO A 204 -20.31 -4.01 -11.30
N GLY A 205 -20.05 -5.28 -11.61
CA GLY A 205 -20.92 -6.39 -11.25
C GLY A 205 -21.08 -6.55 -9.74
N ILE A 206 -20.00 -6.41 -8.98
CA ILE A 206 -20.00 -6.41 -7.51
C ILE A 206 -20.81 -5.24 -6.96
N ALA A 207 -20.56 -4.02 -7.46
CA ALA A 207 -21.25 -2.82 -7.03
C ALA A 207 -22.77 -2.91 -7.29
N LEU A 208 -23.16 -3.39 -8.45
CA LEU A 208 -24.57 -3.64 -8.79
C LEU A 208 -25.21 -4.67 -7.84
N ALA A 209 -24.49 -5.74 -7.48
CA ALA A 209 -24.99 -6.73 -6.52
C ALA A 209 -25.20 -6.14 -5.12
N PHE A 210 -24.27 -5.32 -4.65
CA PHE A 210 -24.42 -4.61 -3.37
C PHE A 210 -25.61 -3.65 -3.38
N TYR A 211 -25.71 -2.83 -4.42
CA TYR A 211 -26.85 -1.93 -4.58
C TYR A 211 -28.20 -2.66 -4.63
N ALA A 212 -28.26 -3.76 -5.39
CA ALA A 212 -29.49 -4.54 -5.55
C ALA A 212 -29.92 -5.27 -4.26
N THR A 213 -28.96 -5.61 -3.38
CA THR A 213 -29.23 -6.31 -2.11
C THR A 213 -29.34 -5.38 -0.91
N ALA A 214 -29.01 -4.10 -1.04
CA ALA A 214 -29.11 -3.10 0.02
C ALA A 214 -30.57 -2.85 0.43
N LYS A 215 -30.79 -2.54 1.72
CA LYS A 215 -32.10 -2.11 2.24
C LYS A 215 -32.55 -0.82 1.54
N ASP A 216 -33.84 -0.72 1.19
CA ASP A 216 -34.36 0.41 0.40
C ASP A 216 -34.04 1.77 1.02
N LYS A 217 -34.11 1.89 2.33
CA LYS A 217 -33.77 3.13 3.05
C LYS A 217 -32.31 3.55 2.88
N LYS A 218 -31.40 2.60 2.66
CA LYS A 218 -29.95 2.84 2.55
C LYS A 218 -29.48 2.94 1.10
N LYS A 219 -30.29 2.62 0.09
CA LYS A 219 -29.90 2.59 -1.33
C LYS A 219 -29.27 3.89 -1.84
N LYS A 220 -29.83 5.04 -1.48
CA LYS A 220 -29.28 6.35 -1.91
C LYS A 220 -27.88 6.59 -1.34
N GLN A 221 -27.68 6.24 -0.06
CA GLN A 221 -26.40 6.38 0.61
C GLN A 221 -25.35 5.44 0.01
N ILE A 222 -25.73 4.17 -0.22
CA ILE A 222 -24.87 3.15 -0.82
C ILE A 222 -24.51 3.51 -2.25
N ALA A 223 -25.43 4.05 -3.06
CA ALA A 223 -25.09 4.54 -4.39
C ALA A 223 -24.03 5.66 -4.34
N GLY A 224 -24.16 6.58 -3.39
CA GLY A 224 -23.17 7.65 -3.16
C GLY A 224 -21.77 7.13 -2.80
N LEU A 225 -21.66 5.95 -2.18
CA LEU A 225 -20.39 5.28 -1.90
C LEU A 225 -19.90 4.49 -3.12
N LEU A 226 -20.75 3.62 -3.68
CA LEU A 226 -20.35 2.65 -4.70
C LEU A 226 -19.96 3.32 -6.02
N ILE A 227 -20.62 4.40 -6.43
CA ILE A 227 -20.35 5.07 -7.70
C ILE A 227 -18.90 5.58 -7.75
N PRO A 228 -18.39 6.40 -6.80
CA PRO A 228 -17.02 6.90 -6.85
C PRO A 228 -15.97 5.79 -6.82
N ILE A 229 -16.13 4.79 -5.92
CA ILE A 229 -15.13 3.72 -5.79
C ILE A 229 -15.13 2.79 -7.00
N THR A 230 -16.30 2.55 -7.62
CA THR A 230 -16.40 1.77 -8.85
C THR A 230 -15.81 2.54 -10.05
N LEU A 231 -16.05 3.84 -10.15
CA LEU A 231 -15.42 4.69 -11.17
C LEU A 231 -13.90 4.71 -11.02
N THR A 232 -13.39 4.77 -9.79
CA THR A 232 -11.95 4.68 -9.52
C THR A 232 -11.38 3.34 -10.00
N ALA A 233 -12.08 2.23 -9.77
CA ALA A 233 -11.65 0.92 -10.26
C ALA A 233 -11.67 0.85 -11.81
N ILE A 234 -12.72 1.36 -12.45
CA ILE A 234 -12.85 1.34 -13.91
C ILE A 234 -11.82 2.25 -14.57
N VAL A 235 -11.69 3.49 -14.10
CA VAL A 235 -10.92 4.54 -14.79
C VAL A 235 -9.43 4.44 -14.46
N CYS A 236 -9.10 4.29 -13.18
CA CYS A 236 -7.71 4.29 -12.68
C CYS A 236 -7.15 2.88 -12.44
N GLY A 237 -8.00 1.86 -12.35
CA GLY A 237 -7.58 0.49 -12.04
C GLY A 237 -7.26 0.25 -10.56
N ILE A 238 -7.76 1.09 -9.64
CA ILE A 238 -7.56 0.97 -8.19
C ILE A 238 -8.79 0.29 -7.59
N THR A 239 -8.64 -0.95 -7.11
CA THR A 239 -9.76 -1.79 -6.64
C THR A 239 -9.87 -1.92 -5.13
N GLU A 240 -8.83 -1.57 -4.38
CA GLU A 240 -8.79 -1.69 -2.94
C GLU A 240 -10.00 -1.03 -2.24
N PRO A 241 -10.48 0.17 -2.67
CA PRO A 241 -11.63 0.79 -2.03
C PRO A 241 -12.91 -0.05 -2.11
N ILE A 242 -13.15 -0.75 -3.22
CA ILE A 242 -14.32 -1.61 -3.35
C ILE A 242 -14.07 -3.00 -2.74
N GLU A 243 -12.89 -3.58 -2.93
CA GLU A 243 -12.54 -4.91 -2.41
C GLU A 243 -12.56 -4.95 -0.89
N PHE A 244 -12.06 -3.91 -0.21
CA PHE A 244 -12.04 -3.83 1.25
C PHE A 244 -13.44 -3.64 1.86
N THR A 245 -14.44 -3.19 1.09
CA THR A 245 -15.82 -3.12 1.59
C THR A 245 -16.41 -4.50 1.92
N PHE A 246 -15.90 -5.56 1.33
CA PHE A 246 -16.41 -6.91 1.58
C PHE A 246 -15.36 -7.90 2.07
N LEU A 247 -14.07 -7.62 1.90
CA LEU A 247 -13.00 -8.49 2.36
C LEU A 247 -13.11 -8.83 3.85
N PHE A 248 -13.33 -7.82 4.69
CA PHE A 248 -13.39 -8.00 6.15
C PHE A 248 -14.75 -8.51 6.62
N ILE A 249 -15.83 -8.23 5.89
CA ILE A 249 -17.19 -8.60 6.26
C ILE A 249 -17.50 -10.03 5.79
N ALA A 250 -17.07 -10.39 4.59
CA ALA A 250 -17.36 -11.66 3.95
C ALA A 250 -16.14 -12.14 3.13
N PRO A 251 -15.07 -12.65 3.78
CA PRO A 251 -13.83 -13.09 3.09
C PRO A 251 -14.09 -14.11 1.98
N VAL A 252 -15.16 -14.91 2.10
CA VAL A 252 -15.57 -15.87 1.06
C VAL A 252 -15.89 -15.16 -0.26
N LEU A 253 -16.52 -13.97 -0.22
CA LEU A 253 -16.79 -13.19 -1.42
C LEU A 253 -15.49 -12.73 -2.10
N PHE A 254 -14.45 -12.48 -1.32
CA PHE A 254 -13.14 -12.12 -1.88
C PHE A 254 -12.48 -13.30 -2.61
N VAL A 255 -12.56 -14.51 -2.05
CA VAL A 255 -12.09 -15.73 -2.74
C VAL A 255 -12.89 -15.95 -4.04
N VAL A 256 -14.21 -15.77 -4.00
CA VAL A 256 -15.06 -15.88 -5.19
C VAL A 256 -14.67 -14.80 -6.23
N HIS A 257 -14.38 -13.58 -5.78
CA HIS A 257 -13.86 -12.52 -6.67
C HIS A 257 -12.56 -12.96 -7.36
N ALA A 258 -11.59 -13.49 -6.61
CA ALA A 258 -10.32 -13.97 -7.16
C ALA A 258 -10.52 -15.08 -8.20
N VAL A 259 -11.42 -16.06 -7.92
CA VAL A 259 -11.78 -17.13 -8.87
C VAL A 259 -12.42 -16.55 -10.14
N LEU A 260 -13.37 -15.64 -10.01
CA LEU A 260 -14.04 -15.02 -11.15
C LEU A 260 -13.08 -14.15 -11.96
N ALA A 261 -12.17 -13.41 -11.33
CA ALA A 261 -11.15 -12.61 -11.99
C ALA A 261 -10.20 -13.49 -12.82
N ALA A 262 -9.70 -14.58 -12.23
CA ALA A 262 -8.86 -15.55 -12.91
C ALA A 262 -9.58 -16.20 -14.10
N THR A 263 -10.84 -16.56 -13.93
CA THR A 263 -11.65 -17.18 -14.99
C THR A 263 -11.94 -16.19 -16.12
N LEU A 264 -12.28 -14.93 -15.81
CA LEU A 264 -12.46 -13.86 -16.80
C LEU A 264 -11.22 -13.67 -17.67
N ALA A 265 -10.06 -13.51 -17.04
CA ALA A 265 -8.79 -13.29 -17.74
C ALA A 265 -8.42 -14.51 -18.61
N THR A 266 -8.61 -15.72 -18.09
CA THR A 266 -8.32 -16.96 -18.81
C THR A 266 -9.23 -17.14 -20.03
N VAL A 267 -10.53 -16.89 -19.88
CA VAL A 267 -11.49 -16.96 -20.99
C VAL A 267 -11.17 -15.89 -22.05
N ALA A 268 -10.92 -14.66 -21.62
CA ALA A 268 -10.54 -13.58 -22.53
C ALA A 268 -9.26 -13.94 -23.31
N ASN A 269 -8.23 -14.44 -22.62
CA ASN A 269 -6.99 -14.89 -23.26
C ASN A 269 -7.22 -16.07 -24.21
N ALA A 270 -8.03 -17.06 -23.84
CA ALA A 270 -8.38 -18.19 -24.71
C ALA A 270 -9.03 -17.72 -26.01
N LEU A 271 -9.87 -16.68 -25.94
CA LEU A 271 -10.55 -16.06 -27.09
C LEU A 271 -9.69 -15.03 -27.84
N GLY A 272 -8.39 -14.96 -27.56
CA GLY A 272 -7.46 -14.13 -28.32
C GLY A 272 -7.19 -12.74 -27.75
N VAL A 273 -7.75 -12.40 -26.58
CA VAL A 273 -7.49 -11.12 -25.93
C VAL A 273 -6.12 -11.16 -25.26
N VAL A 274 -5.25 -10.27 -25.70
CA VAL A 274 -3.95 -9.95 -25.11
C VAL A 274 -3.71 -8.45 -25.22
N GLY A 275 -2.81 -7.92 -24.40
CA GLY A 275 -2.46 -6.48 -24.40
C GLY A 275 -2.06 -6.02 -23.01
N VAL A 276 -1.52 -4.83 -22.88
CA VAL A 276 -1.28 -4.20 -21.58
C VAL A 276 -2.61 -3.68 -21.02
N LEU A 277 -3.27 -4.55 -20.29
CA LEU A 277 -4.65 -4.40 -19.77
C LEU A 277 -4.70 -4.54 -18.24
N SER A 278 -3.63 -4.17 -17.52
CA SER A 278 -3.50 -4.35 -16.07
C SER A 278 -4.10 -3.22 -15.26
N GLY A 279 -4.15 -2.02 -15.79
CA GLY A 279 -4.71 -0.83 -15.15
C GLY A 279 -6.21 -0.64 -15.42
N GLY A 280 -6.65 0.62 -15.35
CA GLY A 280 -8.00 1.02 -15.73
C GLY A 280 -8.10 1.47 -17.18
N LEU A 281 -9.25 2.07 -17.52
CA LEU A 281 -9.53 2.55 -18.88
C LEU A 281 -8.51 3.57 -19.39
N ILE A 282 -7.89 4.37 -18.53
CA ILE A 282 -6.85 5.33 -18.94
C ILE A 282 -5.67 4.58 -19.56
N GLU A 283 -5.11 3.61 -18.84
CA GLU A 283 -3.98 2.80 -19.31
C GLU A 283 -4.37 1.98 -20.54
N MET A 284 -5.52 1.30 -20.48
CA MET A 284 -6.02 0.49 -21.59
C MET A 284 -6.21 1.33 -22.86
N SER A 285 -6.70 2.56 -22.72
CA SER A 285 -6.88 3.46 -23.86
C SER A 285 -5.54 3.91 -24.44
N ALA A 286 -4.62 4.31 -23.60
CA ALA A 286 -3.31 4.82 -24.03
C ALA A 286 -2.46 3.74 -24.72
N LEU A 287 -2.43 2.52 -24.19
CA LEU A 287 -1.53 1.47 -24.64
C LEU A 287 -2.18 0.45 -25.60
N ASN A 288 -3.50 0.46 -25.73
CA ASN A 288 -4.21 -0.50 -26.58
C ASN A 288 -5.24 0.17 -27.50
N PHE A 289 -6.29 0.81 -26.94
CA PHE A 289 -7.42 1.24 -27.78
C PHE A 289 -7.02 2.32 -28.77
N ILE A 290 -6.30 3.37 -28.34
CA ILE A 290 -5.91 4.47 -29.23
C ILE A 290 -4.96 3.97 -30.32
N PRO A 291 -3.85 3.25 -30.04
CA PRO A 291 -2.91 2.85 -31.07
C PRO A 291 -3.37 1.66 -31.91
N LEU A 292 -4.22 0.76 -31.41
CA LEU A 292 -4.46 -0.54 -32.03
C LEU A 292 -5.92 -0.78 -32.48
N MET A 293 -6.86 0.13 -32.15
CA MET A 293 -8.28 -0.08 -32.49
C MET A 293 -8.51 -0.23 -34.00
N ALA A 294 -7.77 0.51 -34.83
CA ALA A 294 -7.92 0.47 -36.27
C ALA A 294 -7.60 -0.91 -36.86
N SER A 295 -6.54 -1.56 -36.36
CA SER A 295 -6.04 -2.85 -36.88
C SER A 295 -6.62 -4.06 -36.14
N HIS A 296 -6.97 -3.89 -34.83
CA HIS A 296 -7.33 -5.02 -33.96
C HIS A 296 -8.68 -4.84 -33.25
N TRP A 297 -9.64 -4.12 -33.86
CA TRP A 297 -10.95 -3.86 -33.27
C TRP A 297 -11.71 -5.13 -32.83
N GLN A 298 -11.47 -6.27 -33.51
CA GLN A 298 -12.11 -7.55 -33.20
C GLN A 298 -11.68 -8.05 -31.80
N THR A 299 -10.40 -7.90 -31.45
CA THR A 299 -9.89 -8.24 -30.11
C THR A 299 -10.58 -7.41 -29.04
N TYR A 300 -10.76 -6.12 -29.26
CA TYR A 300 -11.41 -5.22 -28.29
C TYR A 300 -12.92 -5.39 -28.24
N LEU A 301 -13.55 -5.76 -29.35
CA LEU A 301 -14.96 -6.18 -29.34
C LEU A 301 -15.13 -7.49 -28.53
N THR A 302 -14.24 -8.47 -28.73
CA THR A 302 -14.23 -9.70 -27.93
C THR A 302 -14.04 -9.41 -26.46
N LEU A 303 -13.08 -8.54 -26.11
CA LEU A 303 -12.87 -8.07 -24.74
C LEU A 303 -14.13 -7.46 -24.13
N LEU A 304 -14.81 -6.57 -24.87
CA LEU A 304 -16.03 -5.91 -24.40
C LEU A 304 -17.17 -6.93 -24.17
N VAL A 305 -17.39 -7.84 -25.11
CA VAL A 305 -18.45 -8.86 -25.01
C VAL A 305 -18.19 -9.80 -23.82
N VAL A 306 -16.98 -10.35 -23.73
CA VAL A 306 -16.58 -11.23 -22.62
C VAL A 306 -16.69 -10.47 -21.30
N GLY A 307 -16.18 -9.25 -21.24
CA GLY A 307 -16.24 -8.40 -20.05
C GLY A 307 -17.65 -8.17 -19.56
N LEU A 308 -18.58 -7.77 -20.45
CA LEU A 308 -19.99 -7.54 -20.10
C LEU A 308 -20.70 -8.82 -19.65
N VAL A 309 -20.43 -9.96 -20.29
CA VAL A 309 -20.94 -11.26 -19.82
C VAL A 309 -20.47 -11.54 -18.40
N PHE A 310 -19.18 -11.32 -18.11
CA PHE A 310 -18.65 -11.52 -16.77
C PHE A 310 -19.19 -10.48 -15.77
N THR A 311 -19.46 -9.25 -16.17
CA THR A 311 -20.19 -8.29 -15.30
C THR A 311 -21.52 -8.86 -14.84
N GLY A 312 -22.28 -9.48 -15.76
CA GLY A 312 -23.51 -10.19 -15.41
C GLY A 312 -23.29 -11.39 -14.49
N ILE A 313 -22.26 -12.20 -14.74
CA ILE A 313 -21.88 -13.35 -13.88
C ILE A 313 -21.52 -12.85 -12.49
N TYR A 314 -20.68 -11.83 -12.35
CA TYR A 314 -20.33 -11.22 -11.06
C TYR A 314 -21.57 -10.75 -10.31
N PHE A 315 -22.46 -10.04 -10.99
CA PHE A 315 -23.72 -9.57 -10.40
C PHE A 315 -24.57 -10.74 -9.87
N ILE A 316 -24.77 -11.77 -10.66
CA ILE A 316 -25.63 -12.92 -10.30
C ILE A 316 -25.00 -13.69 -9.13
N VAL A 317 -23.70 -14.03 -9.23
CA VAL A 317 -22.99 -14.81 -8.21
C VAL A 317 -22.94 -14.08 -6.89
N PHE A 318 -22.53 -12.80 -6.90
CA PHE A 318 -22.44 -11.99 -5.68
C PHE A 318 -23.81 -11.81 -5.04
N ARG A 319 -24.83 -11.44 -5.83
CA ARG A 319 -26.21 -11.30 -5.33
C ARG A 319 -26.71 -12.60 -4.71
N PHE A 320 -26.49 -13.74 -5.37
CA PHE A 320 -26.92 -15.04 -4.86
C PHE A 320 -26.23 -15.37 -3.52
N LEU A 321 -24.92 -15.21 -3.44
CA LEU A 321 -24.17 -15.52 -2.22
C LEU A 321 -24.53 -14.57 -1.07
N ILE A 322 -24.69 -13.28 -1.32
CA ILE A 322 -25.08 -12.29 -0.32
C ILE A 322 -26.45 -12.65 0.28
N LEU A 323 -27.41 -13.01 -0.56
CA LEU A 323 -28.75 -13.36 -0.11
C LEU A 323 -28.80 -14.73 0.57
N LYS A 324 -28.07 -15.73 0.03
CA LYS A 324 -28.07 -17.10 0.56
C LYS A 324 -27.42 -17.21 1.93
N PHE A 325 -26.32 -16.50 2.17
CA PHE A 325 -25.56 -16.54 3.41
C PHE A 325 -25.82 -15.33 4.31
N ASP A 326 -26.74 -14.46 3.93
CA ASP A 326 -27.11 -13.23 4.65
C ASP A 326 -25.89 -12.37 5.03
N PHE A 327 -24.94 -12.24 4.12
CA PHE A 327 -23.77 -11.39 4.36
C PHE A 327 -24.20 -9.94 4.58
N LYS A 328 -23.67 -9.32 5.62
CA LYS A 328 -23.93 -7.92 6.00
C LYS A 328 -23.08 -6.95 5.18
N THR A 329 -23.14 -7.10 3.85
CA THR A 329 -22.44 -6.22 2.91
C THR A 329 -22.96 -4.78 3.02
N PRO A 330 -22.24 -3.77 2.46
CA PRO A 330 -22.66 -2.37 2.56
C PRO A 330 -24.13 -2.15 2.20
N GLY A 331 -24.88 -1.53 3.12
CA GLY A 331 -26.32 -1.30 3.01
C GLY A 331 -27.22 -2.41 3.55
N ARG A 332 -26.65 -3.51 4.08
CA ARG A 332 -27.37 -4.61 4.72
C ARG A 332 -27.13 -4.70 6.24
N GLU A 333 -26.30 -3.82 6.78
CA GLU A 333 -26.02 -3.73 8.22
C GLU A 333 -27.33 -3.50 9.02
N ASP A 334 -27.35 -3.91 10.29
CA ASP A 334 -28.49 -3.68 11.17
C ASP A 334 -28.65 -2.18 11.51
N ASP A 335 -29.88 -1.73 11.78
CA ASP A 335 -30.26 -0.31 11.79
C ASP A 335 -29.63 0.51 12.92
N GLU A 336 -28.91 -0.10 13.87
CA GLU A 336 -28.27 0.56 15.00
C GLU A 336 -26.83 1.06 14.69
N GLU A 337 -26.19 0.58 13.63
CA GLU A 337 -24.90 1.10 13.18
C GLU A 337 -25.11 2.14 12.05
N GLU A 338 -25.17 3.42 12.43
CA GLU A 338 -24.98 4.50 11.46
C GLU A 338 -23.62 4.33 10.80
N ILE A 339 -23.61 4.01 9.51
CA ILE A 339 -22.41 4.12 8.69
C ILE A 339 -22.07 5.60 8.63
N LYS A 340 -21.20 6.06 9.54
CA LYS A 340 -20.66 7.43 9.49
C LYS A 340 -19.68 7.54 8.34
N PHE A 341 -20.22 7.73 7.14
CA PHE A 341 -19.40 8.15 6.00
C PHE A 341 -19.01 9.61 6.20
N HIS A 342 -17.73 9.85 6.28
CA HIS A 342 -17.19 11.19 6.24
C HIS A 342 -17.40 11.77 4.84
N THR A 343 -18.48 12.52 4.62
CA THR A 343 -18.68 13.29 3.41
C THR A 343 -17.68 14.45 3.38
N LYS A 344 -17.49 15.06 2.19
CA LYS A 344 -16.64 16.26 2.07
C LYS A 344 -17.16 17.44 2.93
N ALA A 345 -18.45 17.43 3.27
CA ALA A 345 -19.08 18.36 4.21
C ALA A 345 -18.67 18.02 5.65
N ASP A 346 -18.73 16.74 6.06
CA ASP A 346 -18.27 16.27 7.37
C ASP A 346 -16.77 16.48 7.55
N PHE A 347 -15.99 16.39 6.45
CA PHE A 347 -14.55 16.69 6.46
C PHE A 347 -14.32 18.21 6.61
N LYS A 348 -15.16 19.07 5.98
CA LYS A 348 -15.13 20.52 6.18
C LYS A 348 -15.63 20.92 7.55
N GLU A 349 -16.69 20.29 8.06
CA GLU A 349 -17.18 20.50 9.43
C GLU A 349 -16.18 20.00 10.46
N LYS A 350 -15.57 18.83 10.27
CA LYS A 350 -14.46 18.35 11.12
C LYS A 350 -13.20 19.21 10.99
N GLN A 351 -12.90 19.78 9.81
CA GLN A 351 -11.81 20.74 9.68
C GLN A 351 -12.16 22.08 10.36
N ALA A 352 -13.41 22.54 10.27
CA ALA A 352 -13.87 23.74 10.96
C ALA A 352 -13.96 23.49 12.48
N GLY A 353 -14.57 22.39 12.92
CA GLY A 353 -14.61 21.97 14.33
C GLY A 353 -13.21 21.64 14.87
N GLY A 354 -12.35 20.96 14.06
CA GLY A 354 -10.97 20.70 14.41
C GLY A 354 -10.09 21.95 14.51
N LYS A 355 -10.39 23.03 13.78
CA LYS A 355 -9.72 24.32 13.96
C LYS A 355 -10.13 25.01 15.25
N VAL A 356 -11.43 24.97 15.60
CA VAL A 356 -11.92 25.53 16.86
C VAL A 356 -11.42 24.73 18.06
N GLU A 357 -11.43 23.40 18.03
CA GLU A 357 -10.83 22.56 19.09
C GLU A 357 -9.30 22.77 19.19
N LYS A 358 -8.60 22.92 18.06
CA LYS A 358 -7.15 23.16 18.06
C LYS A 358 -6.78 24.51 18.64
N GLN A 359 -7.48 25.58 18.29
CA GLN A 359 -7.23 26.90 18.87
C GLN A 359 -7.59 26.92 20.36
N SER A 360 -8.67 26.27 20.78
CA SER A 360 -9.01 26.15 22.20
C SER A 360 -7.98 25.32 22.96
N LEU A 361 -7.45 24.25 22.38
CA LEU A 361 -6.42 23.42 23.02
C LEU A 361 -5.10 24.16 23.16
N ALA A 362 -4.63 24.86 22.14
CA ALA A 362 -3.41 25.66 22.20
C ALA A 362 -3.53 26.80 23.21
N ALA A 363 -4.68 27.46 23.26
CA ALA A 363 -4.96 28.51 24.23
C ALA A 363 -5.03 27.98 25.66
N ALA A 364 -5.67 26.82 25.87
CA ALA A 364 -5.73 26.16 27.19
C ALA A 364 -4.36 25.67 27.64
N ILE A 365 -3.51 25.15 26.72
CA ILE A 365 -2.12 24.81 27.04
C ILE A 365 -1.33 26.05 27.45
N LEU A 366 -1.48 27.17 26.72
CA LEU A 366 -0.80 28.43 27.04
C LEU A 366 -1.20 28.96 28.40
N GLU A 367 -2.48 28.92 28.72
CA GLU A 367 -3.00 29.29 30.04
C GLU A 367 -2.42 28.39 31.13
N GLY A 368 -2.43 27.06 30.90
CA GLY A 368 -1.87 26.06 31.83
C GLY A 368 -0.36 26.20 32.06
N LEU A 369 0.37 26.79 31.13
CA LEU A 369 1.81 27.08 31.25
C LEU A 369 2.11 28.43 31.91
N GLY A 370 1.10 29.18 32.37
CA GLY A 370 1.25 30.46 33.05
C GLY A 370 1.17 31.67 32.11
N GLY A 371 0.65 31.49 30.90
CA GLY A 371 0.44 32.56 29.94
C GLY A 371 1.68 32.95 29.13
N LYS A 372 1.50 33.83 28.15
CA LYS A 372 2.50 34.24 27.17
C LYS A 372 3.81 34.75 27.80
N ASP A 373 3.69 35.55 28.87
CA ASP A 373 4.86 36.14 29.51
C ASP A 373 5.79 35.12 30.20
N ASN A 374 5.28 33.93 30.49
CA ASN A 374 6.04 32.82 31.08
C ASN A 374 6.79 31.96 30.07
N ILE A 375 6.50 32.11 28.77
CA ILE A 375 7.14 31.29 27.73
C ILE A 375 8.49 31.88 27.32
N VAL A 376 9.52 31.04 27.20
CA VAL A 376 10.86 31.40 26.72
C VAL A 376 11.04 30.94 25.28
N ASP A 377 10.80 29.65 25.03
CA ASP A 377 10.87 29.05 23.71
C ASP A 377 9.93 27.85 23.60
N VAL A 378 9.62 27.47 22.35
CA VAL A 378 8.74 26.35 22.03
C VAL A 378 9.36 25.49 20.96
N THR A 379 9.40 24.20 21.22
CA THR A 379 9.78 23.16 20.23
C THR A 379 8.83 21.99 20.37
N ASN A 380 8.94 20.99 19.50
CA ASN A 380 8.17 19.76 19.66
C ASN A 380 9.00 18.55 19.24
N CYS A 381 8.64 17.38 19.76
CA CYS A 381 8.97 16.09 19.16
C CYS A 381 7.70 15.49 18.55
N ALA A 382 7.73 14.24 18.11
CA ALA A 382 6.61 13.60 17.42
C ALA A 382 5.28 13.62 18.19
N THR A 383 5.30 13.65 19.51
CA THR A 383 4.10 13.53 20.36
C THR A 383 4.01 14.55 21.49
N ARG A 384 5.04 15.37 21.71
CA ARG A 384 5.12 16.28 22.86
C ARG A 384 5.45 17.70 22.40
N LEU A 385 4.69 18.67 22.90
CA LEU A 385 5.05 20.08 22.86
C LEU A 385 6.07 20.32 23.98
N ARG A 386 7.24 20.83 23.64
CA ARG A 386 8.32 21.16 24.59
C ARG A 386 8.40 22.66 24.73
N VAL A 387 8.17 23.13 25.93
CA VAL A 387 8.14 24.55 26.25
C VAL A 387 9.11 24.84 27.40
N ASN A 388 10.02 25.77 27.20
CA ASN A 388 10.80 26.31 28.30
C ASN A 388 10.06 27.50 28.91
N VAL A 389 9.84 27.47 30.22
CA VAL A 389 9.15 28.52 30.97
C VAL A 389 10.11 29.28 31.85
N LYS A 390 9.77 30.54 32.18
CA LYS A 390 10.58 31.39 33.10
C LYS A 390 10.42 30.96 34.54
N ASP A 391 9.18 30.67 34.97
CA ASP A 391 8.84 30.26 36.34
C ASP A 391 7.96 28.99 36.29
N GLU A 392 8.52 27.89 36.81
CA GLU A 392 7.80 26.61 36.88
C GLU A 392 6.62 26.61 37.87
N LYS A 393 6.59 27.55 38.80
CA LYS A 393 5.51 27.64 39.80
C LYS A 393 4.20 28.15 39.21
N LEU A 394 4.25 28.77 38.05
CA LEU A 394 3.07 29.21 37.29
C LEU A 394 2.42 28.11 36.44
N VAL A 395 3.09 26.97 36.32
CA VAL A 395 2.61 25.85 35.50
C VAL A 395 1.59 25.04 36.29
N GLN A 396 0.43 24.79 35.69
CA GLN A 396 -0.63 23.99 36.27
C GLN A 396 -0.25 22.51 36.41
N SER A 397 -1.02 21.78 37.22
CA SER A 397 -0.77 20.35 37.52
C SER A 397 -0.99 19.45 36.30
N ASP A 398 -0.43 18.23 36.32
CA ASP A 398 -0.67 17.19 35.31
C ASP A 398 -2.17 16.88 35.10
N SER A 399 -2.94 16.94 36.19
CA SER A 399 -4.40 16.77 36.12
C SER A 399 -5.13 17.85 35.30
N TYR A 400 -4.64 19.09 35.35
CA TYR A 400 -5.17 20.14 34.50
C TYR A 400 -4.93 19.83 33.01
N PHE A 401 -3.72 19.47 32.63
CA PHE A 401 -3.40 19.14 31.24
C PHE A 401 -4.18 17.93 30.74
N LYS A 402 -4.42 16.91 31.55
CA LYS A 402 -5.31 15.81 31.21
C LYS A 402 -6.76 16.27 31.00
N SER A 403 -7.25 17.19 31.81
CA SER A 403 -8.63 17.70 31.71
C SER A 403 -8.91 18.49 30.44
N ILE A 404 -7.89 19.13 29.86
CA ILE A 404 -8.02 19.89 28.61
C ILE A 404 -7.81 19.03 27.35
N GLY A 405 -7.71 17.69 27.48
CA GLY A 405 -7.62 16.76 26.37
C GLY A 405 -6.22 16.40 25.90
N THR A 406 -5.18 16.69 26.71
CA THR A 406 -3.84 16.17 26.51
C THR A 406 -3.63 14.86 27.31
N HIS A 407 -2.54 14.15 27.03
CA HIS A 407 -2.19 12.93 27.77
C HIS A 407 -1.41 13.21 29.06
N GLY A 408 -1.33 14.49 29.48
CA GLY A 408 -0.64 14.92 30.66
C GLY A 408 0.65 15.71 30.34
N LEU A 409 1.43 16.01 31.38
CA LEU A 409 2.69 16.72 31.24
C LEU A 409 3.85 15.98 31.95
N LYS A 410 5.07 16.18 31.45
CA LYS A 410 6.32 15.85 32.15
C LYS A 410 7.10 17.15 32.36
N ALA A 411 7.34 17.52 33.60
CA ALA A 411 8.12 18.72 33.96
C ALA A 411 9.50 18.32 34.45
N THR A 412 10.53 19.00 33.95
CA THR A 412 11.91 18.90 34.45
C THR A 412 12.42 20.32 34.66
N LYS A 413 12.24 20.83 35.87
CA LYS A 413 12.47 22.27 36.16
C LYS A 413 11.70 23.13 35.19
N THR A 414 12.36 24.08 34.54
CA THR A 414 11.74 25.00 33.55
C THR A 414 11.42 24.38 32.20
N ASN A 415 11.83 23.13 31.93
CA ASN A 415 11.48 22.44 30.67
C ASN A 415 10.20 21.60 30.88
N ILE A 416 9.12 22.06 30.27
CA ILE A 416 7.80 21.46 30.36
C ILE A 416 7.47 20.73 29.04
N GLN A 417 7.09 19.46 29.14
CA GLN A 417 6.71 18.65 27.98
C GLN A 417 5.24 18.27 28.09
N VAL A 418 4.39 18.91 27.31
CA VAL A 418 2.95 18.58 27.24
C VAL A 418 2.74 17.46 26.22
N ILE A 419 2.17 16.34 26.64
CA ILE A 419 1.96 15.16 25.80
C ILE A 419 0.67 15.31 25.03
N VAL A 420 0.77 15.74 23.77
CA VAL A 420 -0.38 16.04 22.87
C VAL A 420 -0.70 14.87 21.92
N GLY A 421 0.25 13.97 21.67
CA GLY A 421 0.14 12.90 20.67
C GLY A 421 0.46 13.38 19.26
N LEU A 422 -0.02 12.65 18.24
CA LEU A 422 0.32 12.89 16.82
C LEU A 422 -0.14 14.25 16.27
N LYS A 423 -0.99 14.98 16.99
CA LYS A 423 -1.45 16.33 16.62
C LYS A 423 -0.46 17.44 17.02
N VAL A 424 0.65 17.11 17.66
CA VAL A 424 1.59 18.11 18.21
C VAL A 424 2.13 19.11 17.20
N PRO A 425 2.45 18.78 15.92
CA PRO A 425 2.96 19.78 14.99
C PRO A 425 1.95 20.91 14.75
N SER A 426 0.68 20.57 14.56
CA SER A 426 -0.35 21.59 14.33
C SER A 426 -0.76 22.34 15.60
N VAL A 427 -0.67 21.70 16.78
CA VAL A 427 -0.89 22.38 18.06
C VAL A 427 0.26 23.37 18.34
N ARG A 428 1.48 23.04 17.92
CA ARG A 428 2.62 23.95 18.00
C ARG A 428 2.42 25.21 17.15
N GLU A 429 2.00 25.05 15.87
CA GLU A 429 1.74 26.19 14.99
C GLU A 429 0.66 27.11 15.59
N ASP A 430 -0.44 26.54 16.08
CA ASP A 430 -1.51 27.30 16.74
C ASP A 430 -1.02 27.97 18.05
N PHE A 431 -0.14 27.29 18.80
CA PHE A 431 0.45 27.83 20.04
C PHE A 431 1.43 28.98 19.78
N GLU A 432 2.31 28.84 18.78
CA GLU A 432 3.23 29.89 18.35
C GLU A 432 2.47 31.11 17.81
N ALA A 433 1.32 30.92 17.17
CA ALA A 433 0.46 32.03 16.71
C ALA A 433 -0.18 32.82 17.86
N LEU A 434 -0.23 32.27 19.09
CA LEU A 434 -0.73 32.95 20.29
C LEU A 434 0.37 33.68 21.06
N LEU A 435 1.65 33.41 20.80
CA LEU A 435 2.81 34.10 21.39
C LEU A 435 3.11 35.43 20.72
#